data_cee12ceeae2cd22df4e210b7e8ca5071
#
_entry.id   cee12ceeae2cd22df4e210b7e8ca5071
#
_cell.length_a   1.000
_cell.length_b   1.000
_cell.length_c   1.000
_cell.angle_alpha   90.00
_cell.angle_beta   90.00
_cell.angle_gamma   90.00
#
_symmetry.space_group_name_H-M   'P 1'
#
loop_
_entity.id
_entity.type
_entity.pdbx_description
1 polymer ?
#
loop_
_entity_poly.entity_id
_entity_poly.type
_entity_poly.pdbx_seq_one_letter_code
_entity_poly.pdbx_strand_id
1 'polypeptide(L)'
;MQDDCLFGYFTVREALVFASRLKLKIPEAEQDKRIDKLLEDLGLTHVKDSMIGNERRKVISGGERKRTSIGVELITDPQMIMLDEPTSGLDSFTAFRICKVLQKLAHEQGKTIISTIH
;
A
#
# COMPACT_ATOMS: atom_id res chain seq x y z
N MET A 1 4.62 0.22 -10.67
CA MET A 1 3.38 0.06 -11.46
C MET A 1 2.75 1.42 -11.66
N GLN A 2 2.40 1.73 -12.87
CA GLN A 2 2.02 3.08 -13.23
C GLN A 2 0.64 3.20 -13.85
N ASP A 3 -0.14 2.17 -13.71
CA ASP A 3 -1.45 2.17 -14.35
C ASP A 3 -2.49 2.86 -13.48
N ASP A 4 -2.36 4.16 -13.35
CA ASP A 4 -3.27 4.97 -12.57
C ASP A 4 -4.68 4.95 -13.16
N CYS A 5 -4.80 4.68 -14.44
CA CYS A 5 -6.11 4.63 -15.09
C CYS A 5 -6.99 3.54 -14.49
N LEU A 6 -6.41 2.38 -14.23
CA LEU A 6 -7.17 1.27 -13.64
C LEU A 6 -7.47 1.51 -12.16
N PHE A 7 -6.43 1.81 -11.40
CA PHE A 7 -6.60 1.96 -9.96
C PHE A 7 -7.43 3.18 -9.58
N GLY A 8 -7.50 4.18 -10.45
CA GLY A 8 -8.30 5.37 -10.17
C GLY A 8 -9.78 5.08 -9.93
N TYR A 9 -10.29 4.00 -10.52
CA TYR A 9 -11.70 3.62 -10.39
C TYR A 9 -11.96 2.70 -9.19
N PHE A 10 -10.92 2.29 -8.48
CA PHE A 10 -11.09 1.46 -7.28
C PHE A 10 -11.11 2.33 -6.04
N THR A 11 -11.79 1.85 -5.00
CA THR A 11 -11.55 2.40 -3.66
C THR A 11 -10.20 1.89 -3.18
N VAL A 12 -9.70 2.51 -2.12
CA VAL A 12 -8.42 2.08 -1.54
C VAL A 12 -8.47 0.59 -1.20
N ARG A 13 -9.54 0.16 -0.53
CA ARG A 13 -9.66 -1.24 -0.14
C ARG A 13 -9.81 -2.16 -1.35
N GLU A 14 -10.57 -1.74 -2.35
CA GLU A 14 -10.76 -2.54 -3.56
C GLU A 14 -9.45 -2.81 -4.30
N ALA A 15 -8.56 -1.83 -4.32
CA ALA A 15 -7.25 -2.02 -4.96
C ALA A 15 -6.46 -3.11 -4.27
N LEU A 16 -6.48 -3.13 -2.94
CA LEU A 16 -5.80 -4.16 -2.17
C LEU A 16 -6.47 -5.52 -2.34
N VAL A 17 -7.80 -5.55 -2.38
CA VAL A 17 -8.54 -6.79 -2.63
C VAL A 17 -8.17 -7.36 -3.99
N PHE A 18 -8.17 -6.51 -5.01
CA PHE A 18 -7.85 -6.95 -6.36
C PHE A 18 -6.44 -7.57 -6.43
N ALA A 19 -5.45 -6.87 -5.87
CA ALA A 19 -4.08 -7.37 -5.86
C ALA A 19 -3.98 -8.69 -5.08
N SER A 20 -4.67 -8.75 -3.96
CA SER A 20 -4.66 -9.93 -3.10
C SER A 20 -5.25 -11.15 -3.81
N ARG A 21 -6.41 -10.97 -4.46
CA ARG A 21 -7.09 -12.07 -5.16
C ARG A 21 -6.26 -12.60 -6.34
N LEU A 22 -5.49 -11.72 -6.99
CA LEU A 22 -4.66 -12.13 -8.12
C LEU A 22 -3.40 -12.89 -7.69
N LYS A 23 -2.82 -12.52 -6.57
CA LYS A 23 -1.48 -12.99 -6.22
C LYS A 23 -1.44 -14.01 -5.09
N LEU A 24 -2.37 -13.95 -4.15
CA LEU A 24 -2.32 -14.81 -2.99
C LEU A 24 -3.19 -16.07 -3.19
N LYS A 25 -2.68 -17.18 -2.68
CA LYS A 25 -3.39 -18.47 -2.78
C LYS A 25 -3.86 -18.94 -1.41
N ILE A 26 -4.26 -18.00 -0.57
CA ILE A 26 -4.81 -18.31 0.74
C ILE A 26 -6.31 -18.01 0.75
N PRO A 27 -7.07 -18.54 1.74
CA PRO A 27 -8.50 -18.29 1.80
C PRO A 27 -8.83 -16.81 1.85
N GLU A 28 -9.96 -16.43 1.23
CA GLU A 28 -10.35 -15.03 1.15
C GLU A 28 -10.53 -14.38 2.52
N ALA A 29 -11.05 -15.14 3.49
CA ALA A 29 -11.20 -14.62 4.85
C ALA A 29 -9.84 -14.20 5.44
N GLU A 30 -8.82 -14.97 5.16
CA GLU A 30 -7.48 -14.66 5.63
C GLU A 30 -6.89 -13.48 4.87
N GLN A 31 -7.16 -13.39 3.57
CA GLN A 31 -6.76 -12.23 2.77
C GLN A 31 -7.39 -10.95 3.33
N ASP A 32 -8.66 -11.02 3.67
CA ASP A 32 -9.38 -9.85 4.19
C ASP A 32 -8.76 -9.37 5.52
N LYS A 33 -8.34 -10.29 6.37
CA LYS A 33 -7.67 -9.93 7.61
C LYS A 33 -6.36 -9.22 7.36
N ARG A 34 -5.59 -9.69 6.38
CA ARG A 34 -4.33 -9.03 6.02
C ARG A 34 -4.56 -7.64 5.46
N ILE A 35 -5.59 -7.50 4.64
CA ILE A 35 -5.95 -6.21 4.04
C ILE A 35 -6.31 -5.21 5.15
N ASP A 36 -7.17 -5.61 6.08
CA ASP A 36 -7.61 -4.73 7.15
C ASP A 36 -6.44 -4.31 8.04
N LYS A 37 -5.56 -5.25 8.36
CA LYS A 37 -4.38 -4.94 9.16
C LYS A 37 -3.44 -3.99 8.44
N LEU A 38 -3.23 -4.20 7.14
CA LEU A 38 -2.35 -3.35 6.35
C LEU A 38 -2.93 -1.94 6.24
N LEU A 39 -4.23 -1.82 6.04
CA LEU A 39 -4.89 -0.51 6.00
C LEU A 39 -4.66 0.24 7.31
N GLU A 40 -4.76 -0.45 8.43
CA GLU A 40 -4.52 0.15 9.73
C GLU A 40 -3.06 0.58 9.87
N ASP A 41 -2.13 -0.31 9.51
CA ASP A 41 -0.70 -0.03 9.61
C ASP A 41 -0.30 1.17 8.77
N LEU A 42 -0.90 1.33 7.60
CA LEU A 42 -0.59 2.43 6.70
C LEU A 42 -1.40 3.70 6.99
N GLY A 43 -2.32 3.63 7.95
CA GLY A 43 -3.15 4.79 8.28
C GLY A 43 -4.16 5.12 7.21
N LEU A 44 -4.72 4.10 6.54
CA LEU A 44 -5.65 4.28 5.44
C LEU A 44 -7.08 3.86 5.77
N THR A 45 -7.34 3.43 7.00
CA THR A 45 -8.66 2.92 7.36
C THR A 45 -9.76 3.97 7.12
N HIS A 46 -9.47 5.23 7.41
CA HIS A 46 -10.46 6.30 7.26
C HIS A 46 -10.83 6.60 5.80
N VAL A 47 -10.01 6.17 4.85
CA VAL A 47 -10.26 6.39 3.42
C VAL A 47 -10.43 5.07 2.66
N LYS A 48 -10.61 3.97 3.36
CA LYS A 48 -10.68 2.66 2.70
C LYS A 48 -11.79 2.56 1.65
N ASP A 49 -12.88 3.28 1.86
CA ASP A 49 -14.01 3.27 0.94
C ASP A 49 -14.02 4.47 -0.01
N SER A 50 -12.98 5.27 0.01
CA SER A 50 -12.84 6.41 -0.91
C SER A 50 -12.14 5.96 -2.18
N MET A 51 -12.58 6.50 -3.31
CA MET A 51 -11.93 6.20 -4.59
C MET A 51 -10.53 6.79 -4.62
N ILE A 52 -9.62 6.06 -5.25
CA ILE A 52 -8.24 6.52 -5.35
C ILE A 52 -8.15 7.75 -6.25
N GLY A 53 -8.89 7.75 -7.36
CA GLY A 53 -8.85 8.87 -8.29
C GLY A 53 -7.56 8.85 -9.11
N ASN A 54 -7.32 9.96 -9.79
CA ASN A 54 -6.11 10.13 -10.59
C ASN A 54 -5.64 11.58 -10.44
N GLU A 55 -4.63 11.97 -11.21
CA GLU A 55 -4.07 13.31 -11.12
C GLU A 55 -5.10 14.40 -11.41
N ARG A 56 -6.02 14.14 -12.30
CA ARG A 56 -7.06 15.10 -12.65
C ARG A 56 -8.20 15.11 -11.65
N ARG A 57 -8.46 13.97 -11.03
CA ARG A 57 -9.59 13.79 -10.13
C ARG A 57 -9.08 13.26 -8.81
N LYS A 58 -8.58 14.17 -8.00
CA LYS A 58 -8.00 13.80 -6.72
C LYS A 58 -9.09 13.61 -5.69
N VAL A 59 -9.31 12.39 -5.27
CA VAL A 59 -10.28 12.04 -4.25
C VAL A 59 -9.62 11.85 -2.90
N ILE A 60 -8.45 11.21 -2.91
CA ILE A 60 -7.64 11.09 -1.70
C ILE A 60 -6.37 11.92 -1.87
N SER A 61 -5.68 12.16 -0.76
CA SER A 61 -4.46 12.98 -0.81
C SER A 61 -3.34 12.26 -1.54
N GLY A 62 -2.30 13.01 -1.94
CA GLY A 62 -1.12 12.41 -2.57
C GLY A 62 -0.42 11.43 -1.67
N GLY A 63 -0.35 11.73 -0.36
CA GLY A 63 0.24 10.82 0.60
C GLY A 63 -0.56 9.54 0.75
N GLU A 64 -1.88 9.67 0.75
CA GLU A 64 -2.76 8.50 0.83
C GLU A 64 -2.65 7.64 -0.42
N ARG A 65 -2.54 8.27 -1.58
CA ARG A 65 -2.33 7.53 -2.82
C ARG A 65 -0.99 6.80 -2.81
N LYS A 66 0.06 7.46 -2.34
CA LYS A 66 1.38 6.85 -2.23
C LYS A 66 1.34 5.64 -1.31
N ARG A 67 0.69 5.78 -0.15
CA ARG A 67 0.57 4.67 0.79
C ARG A 67 -0.25 3.52 0.22
N THR A 68 -1.27 3.84 -0.57
CA THR A 68 -2.07 2.79 -1.24
C THR A 68 -1.21 2.00 -2.22
N SER A 69 -0.37 2.69 -3.00
CA SER A 69 0.55 2.02 -3.92
C SER A 69 1.51 1.10 -3.17
N ILE A 70 2.04 1.57 -2.06
CA ILE A 70 2.92 0.75 -1.22
C ILE A 70 2.14 -0.46 -0.70
N GLY A 71 0.89 -0.26 -0.28
CA GLY A 71 0.04 -1.34 0.20
C GLY A 71 -0.19 -2.42 -0.85
N VAL A 72 -0.41 -2.02 -2.09
CA VAL A 72 -0.59 -2.98 -3.19
C VAL A 72 0.66 -3.86 -3.34
N GLU A 73 1.84 -3.27 -3.22
CA GLU A 73 3.07 -4.05 -3.27
C GLU A 73 3.20 -4.98 -2.06
N LEU A 74 2.87 -4.49 -0.87
CA LEU A 74 3.06 -5.25 0.36
C LEU A 74 2.04 -6.38 0.52
N ILE A 75 0.81 -6.20 0.03
CA ILE A 75 -0.23 -7.20 0.23
C ILE A 75 0.07 -8.51 -0.50
N THR A 76 0.89 -8.46 -1.55
CA THR A 76 1.25 -9.65 -2.29
C THR A 76 2.28 -10.51 -1.56
N ASP A 77 2.76 -10.05 -0.42
CA ASP A 77 3.68 -10.77 0.46
C ASP A 77 4.94 -11.27 -0.24
N PRO A 78 5.64 -10.41 -0.99
CA PRO A 78 6.85 -10.83 -1.69
C PRO A 78 8.02 -11.02 -0.73
N GLN A 79 8.96 -11.87 -1.12
CA GLN A 79 10.18 -12.04 -0.33
C GLN A 79 11.10 -10.82 -0.46
N MET A 80 11.09 -10.18 -1.61
CA MET A 80 11.88 -8.99 -1.86
C MET A 80 10.96 -7.87 -2.29
N ILE A 81 11.08 -6.73 -1.65
CA ILE A 81 10.27 -5.56 -1.95
C ILE A 81 11.20 -4.46 -2.46
N MET A 82 10.90 -3.96 -3.65
CA MET A 82 11.66 -2.85 -4.24
C MET A 82 10.77 -1.63 -4.29
N LEU A 83 11.18 -0.59 -3.60
CA LEU A 83 10.42 0.65 -3.53
C LEU A 83 11.29 1.81 -4.04
N ASP A 84 10.71 2.63 -4.89
CA ASP A 84 11.38 3.79 -5.42
C ASP A 84 10.89 5.03 -4.67
N GLU A 85 11.77 5.61 -3.86
CA GLU A 85 11.48 6.81 -3.07
C GLU A 85 10.17 6.68 -2.30
N PRO A 86 10.03 5.67 -1.41
CA PRO A 86 8.74 5.43 -0.76
C PRO A 86 8.24 6.58 0.11
N THR A 87 9.13 7.45 0.55
CA THR A 87 8.75 8.58 1.40
C THR A 87 8.72 9.91 0.65
N SER A 88 9.00 9.89 -0.66
CA SER A 88 9.00 11.12 -1.45
C SER A 88 7.62 11.75 -1.52
N GLY A 89 7.54 13.04 -1.28
CA GLY A 89 6.28 13.77 -1.32
C GLY A 89 5.39 13.57 -0.10
N LEU A 90 5.88 12.90 0.93
CA LEU A 90 5.12 12.66 2.15
C LEU A 90 5.61 13.60 3.26
N ASP A 91 4.69 13.93 4.18
CA ASP A 91 5.09 14.70 5.35
C ASP A 91 5.92 13.82 6.29
N SER A 92 6.54 14.44 7.29
CA SER A 92 7.44 13.74 8.19
C SER A 92 6.76 12.62 8.97
N PHE A 93 5.54 12.87 9.44
CA PHE A 93 4.81 11.89 10.23
C PHE A 93 4.44 10.65 9.40
N THR A 94 3.92 10.89 8.19
CA THR A 94 3.54 9.80 7.29
C THR A 94 4.76 9.01 6.85
N ALA A 95 5.86 9.71 6.51
CA ALA A 95 7.10 9.04 6.14
C ALA A 95 7.60 8.16 7.27
N PHE A 96 7.52 8.65 8.51
CA PHE A 96 7.91 7.87 9.69
C PHE A 96 7.09 6.60 9.82
N ARG A 97 5.77 6.70 9.64
CA ARG A 97 4.89 5.53 9.72
C ARG A 97 5.24 4.49 8.68
N ILE A 98 5.49 4.91 7.44
CA ILE A 98 5.86 3.99 6.37
C ILE A 98 7.18 3.31 6.68
N CYS A 99 8.16 4.06 7.16
CA CYS A 99 9.44 3.48 7.55
C CYS A 99 9.28 2.43 8.65
N LYS A 100 8.39 2.68 9.60
CA LYS A 100 8.11 1.72 10.67
C LYS A 100 7.51 0.44 10.14
N VAL A 101 6.56 0.55 9.20
CA VAL A 101 5.95 -0.63 8.59
C VAL A 101 6.99 -1.45 7.84
N LEU A 102 7.82 -0.79 7.05
CA LEU A 102 8.85 -1.47 6.27
C LEU A 102 9.89 -2.13 7.18
N GLN A 103 10.26 -1.44 8.26
CA GLN A 103 11.21 -1.99 9.22
C GLN A 103 10.65 -3.24 9.90
N LYS A 104 9.38 -3.20 10.26
CA LYS A 104 8.70 -4.33 10.87
C LYS A 104 8.68 -5.53 9.94
N LEU A 105 8.39 -5.31 8.67
CA LEU A 105 8.37 -6.39 7.68
C LEU A 105 9.76 -7.00 7.51
N ALA A 106 10.79 -6.16 7.45
CA ALA A 106 12.16 -6.65 7.28
C ALA A 106 12.60 -7.50 8.47
N HIS A 107 12.29 -7.05 9.68
CA HIS A 107 12.73 -7.73 10.89
C HIS A 107 11.89 -8.94 11.26
N GLU A 108 10.58 -8.78 11.28
CA GLU A 108 9.69 -9.81 11.82
C GLU A 108 9.35 -10.89 10.81
N GLN A 109 9.32 -10.57 9.53
CA GLN A 109 8.91 -11.50 8.50
C GLN A 109 10.05 -11.94 7.58
N GLY A 110 11.27 -11.49 7.87
CA GLY A 110 12.44 -11.89 7.08
C GLY A 110 12.42 -11.38 5.65
N LYS A 111 11.73 -10.28 5.40
CA LYS A 111 11.66 -9.71 4.07
C LYS A 111 12.88 -8.86 3.77
N THR A 112 13.30 -8.86 2.52
CA THR A 112 14.35 -7.96 2.05
C THR A 112 13.70 -6.76 1.38
N ILE A 113 14.05 -5.57 1.86
CA ILE A 113 13.49 -4.34 1.31
C ILE A 113 14.60 -3.49 0.73
N ILE A 114 14.45 -3.17 -0.55
CA ILE A 114 15.39 -2.30 -1.26
C ILE A 114 14.62 -1.04 -1.63
N SER A 115 15.10 0.10 -1.17
CA SER A 115 14.45 1.36 -1.49
C SER A 115 15.45 2.37 -1.99
N THR A 116 15.01 3.24 -2.88
CA THR A 116 15.77 4.34 -3.39
C THR A 116 15.38 5.59 -2.61
N ILE A 117 16.36 6.24 -2.00
CA ILE A 117 16.11 7.45 -1.21
C ILE A 117 16.98 8.56 -1.76
N HIS A 118 16.37 9.67 -2.07
CA HIS A 118 17.10 10.84 -2.57
C HIS A 118 16.99 12.02 -1.63
#